data_dbe597e59f4929d3dc60e7825b3d9d41
#
_entry.id   dbe597e59f4929d3dc60e7825b3d9d41
#
_cell.length_a   1.000
_cell.length_b   1.000
_cell.length_c   1.000
_cell.angle_alpha   90.00
_cell.angle_beta   90.00
_cell.angle_gamma   90.00
#
_symmetry.space_group_name_H-M   'P 1'
#
loop_
_entity.id
_entity.type
_entity.pdbx_description
1 polymer ?
#
loop_
_entity_poly.entity_id
_entity_poly.type
_entity_poly.pdbx_seq_one_letter_code
_entity_poly.pdbx_strand_id
1 'polypeptide(L)'
;VTGERANYPVKNALMGPIKVTTCLLGASVLLDQVQGQEIEETVVVANRLETPLQAVGSALTILGGEDLQRRGLVTLENALGLVPGTGIGSEGGQRGSISALRMRGTESDHTLLRIDGVRVSDSNIPPLNLIGADPLFGYSSISVLRGPQSALYGSEAIGGVVDLNTRGGSDEPSRQLFLEAGSFGSLRGGGELQGGGEGVRWYIGGSREQTENDRRANDFRQDLFALRVERDLGAETIAGVTARGWFSNLMNPGSVGSFSGPAEDEREAALLTGYLSHRVNDRLRSHLTAGLYREKFDERGDFPFASDAEKSSLDLRNVVSWDNQHETAVGARAEWTAFRSTATPVDEQGWRNGIYANHLWRPTEKSSVSLGGRWENLERWGDSFTWRATGSWQTLGENVRFHGSYGTGFRAPSYFELFGAIPAFNFVGNPDLKAESSRGWDVGMEWKPSEGFLMDLTWFDNRIKNLIDFSPANIGRATACGIELSAQGKLCDNFLGWRGCYTWQQANDDVTGSRLVRRSRHRASLDLMSEPLKGLLFGAGMTYAAGVEDNDFSAFPSIRKELDSIVLLRAYCTYQVSENVSLHGRVENLLDRSYEEIANYPGRGLGVFGGMRVRW
;
A
#
# COMPACT_ATOMS: atom_id res chain seq x y z
N VAL A 1 -0.90 -60.30 -14.89
CA VAL A 1 0.59 -60.28 -15.00
C VAL A 1 1.08 -59.43 -13.84
N THR A 2 1.75 -60.10 -12.94
CA THR A 2 2.34 -59.68 -11.66
C THR A 2 3.52 -58.72 -11.88
N GLY A 3 3.56 -57.58 -11.16
CA GLY A 3 4.69 -56.68 -11.08
C GLY A 3 5.08 -56.44 -9.62
N GLU A 4 6.28 -56.85 -9.27
CA GLU A 4 6.90 -56.84 -7.95
C GLU A 4 7.10 -55.42 -7.39
N ARG A 5 6.84 -55.30 -6.08
CA ARG A 5 7.25 -54.14 -5.25
C ARG A 5 8.66 -54.34 -4.75
N ALA A 6 9.57 -53.45 -5.09
CA ALA A 6 10.90 -53.41 -4.48
C ALA A 6 10.86 -52.59 -3.17
N ASN A 7 11.15 -53.26 -2.04
CA ASN A 7 11.39 -52.64 -0.74
C ASN A 7 12.84 -52.15 -0.66
N TYR A 8 13.07 -50.89 -0.32
CA TYR A 8 14.36 -50.40 0.15
C TYR A 8 14.31 -50.07 1.64
N PRO A 9 15.29 -50.46 2.43
CA PRO A 9 15.30 -50.27 3.87
C PRO A 9 15.73 -48.83 4.26
N VAL A 10 14.98 -48.24 5.18
CA VAL A 10 15.30 -46.99 5.85
C VAL A 10 16.45 -47.22 6.83
N LYS A 11 17.60 -46.59 6.63
CA LYS A 11 18.67 -46.50 7.62
C LYS A 11 18.43 -45.28 8.52
N ASN A 12 18.14 -45.57 9.80
CA ASN A 12 18.18 -44.60 10.89
C ASN A 12 19.61 -44.12 11.11
N ALA A 13 19.89 -42.84 10.88
CA ALA A 13 21.11 -42.17 11.32
C ALA A 13 20.80 -41.39 12.61
N LEU A 14 21.38 -41.86 13.71
CA LEU A 14 21.39 -41.20 15.02
C LEU A 14 22.20 -39.89 14.93
N MET A 15 21.56 -38.77 15.17
CA MET A 15 22.24 -37.49 15.40
C MET A 15 22.74 -37.44 16.85
N GLY A 16 24.05 -37.36 17.03
CA GLY A 16 24.69 -37.03 18.29
C GLY A 16 24.64 -35.54 18.62
N PRO A 17 24.80 -35.12 19.88
CA PRO A 17 24.63 -33.73 20.28
C PRO A 17 25.77 -32.83 19.78
N ILE A 18 25.44 -31.75 19.10
CA ILE A 18 26.38 -30.69 18.70
C ILE A 18 26.72 -29.87 19.94
N LYS A 19 27.96 -29.93 20.40
CA LYS A 19 28.51 -29.02 21.40
C LYS A 19 28.81 -27.67 20.77
N VAL A 20 28.06 -26.66 21.16
CA VAL A 20 28.38 -25.26 20.84
C VAL A 20 29.50 -24.79 21.76
N THR A 21 30.69 -24.62 21.23
CA THR A 21 31.83 -24.02 21.94
C THR A 21 31.74 -22.51 21.79
N THR A 22 31.50 -21.84 22.89
CA THR A 22 31.47 -20.39 22.99
C THR A 22 32.90 -19.85 22.94
N CYS A 23 33.30 -19.24 21.83
CA CYS A 23 34.51 -18.41 21.76
C CYS A 23 34.13 -16.95 22.06
N LEU A 24 34.39 -16.52 23.30
CA LEU A 24 34.45 -15.13 23.70
C LEU A 24 35.83 -14.58 23.28
N LEU A 25 35.89 -13.83 22.20
CA LEU A 25 36.99 -12.93 21.87
C LEU A 25 36.49 -11.50 22.01
N GLY A 26 36.97 -10.81 23.03
CA GLY A 26 36.70 -9.40 23.26
C GLY A 26 37.29 -8.54 22.14
N ALA A 27 36.43 -7.83 21.45
CA ALA A 27 36.77 -6.67 20.65
C ALA A 27 35.84 -5.52 21.10
N SER A 28 36.45 -4.60 21.90
CA SER A 28 35.85 -3.31 22.16
C SER A 28 35.90 -2.49 20.86
N VAL A 29 34.84 -2.54 20.08
CA VAL A 29 34.63 -1.67 18.91
C VAL A 29 33.67 -0.58 19.34
N LEU A 30 34.11 0.67 19.21
CA LEU A 30 33.30 1.87 19.31
C LEU A 30 32.09 1.74 18.38
N LEU A 31 30.92 1.52 18.99
CA LEU A 31 29.63 1.50 18.30
C LEU A 31 29.24 2.96 18.00
N ASP A 32 29.54 3.41 16.79
CA ASP A 32 28.80 4.54 16.21
C ASP A 32 27.37 4.08 15.97
N GLN A 33 26.44 4.87 16.49
CA GLN A 33 25.00 4.58 16.50
C GLN A 33 24.49 4.29 15.09
N VAL A 34 23.78 3.15 14.94
CA VAL A 34 22.83 2.98 13.85
C VAL A 34 21.74 4.03 14.06
N GLN A 35 21.84 5.16 13.37
CA GLN A 35 20.79 6.15 13.30
C GLN A 35 19.60 5.47 12.60
N GLY A 36 18.64 4.99 13.39
CA GLY A 36 17.29 4.80 12.90
C GLY A 36 16.82 6.17 12.43
N GLN A 37 16.38 6.28 11.17
CA GLN A 37 15.72 7.49 10.69
C GLN A 37 14.69 7.92 11.73
N GLU A 38 14.82 9.15 12.23
CA GLU A 38 13.74 9.81 12.96
C GLU A 38 12.52 9.82 12.02
N ILE A 39 11.49 9.07 12.38
CA ILE A 39 10.20 9.15 11.72
C ILE A 39 9.78 10.61 11.88
N GLU A 40 9.40 11.25 10.78
CA GLU A 40 8.85 12.62 10.84
C GLU A 40 7.89 12.72 12.04
N GLU A 41 8.22 13.58 12.98
CA GLU A 41 7.42 13.76 14.21
C GLU A 41 6.00 14.25 13.91
N THR A 42 5.76 14.70 12.68
CA THR A 42 4.51 15.34 12.26
C THR A 42 3.98 14.74 10.96
N VAL A 43 2.69 14.45 10.89
CA VAL A 43 2.01 13.89 9.71
C VAL A 43 0.80 14.73 9.30
N VAL A 44 0.61 14.90 8.01
CA VAL A 44 -0.54 15.62 7.43
C VAL A 44 -1.68 14.68 7.07
N VAL A 45 -1.37 13.45 6.67
CA VAL A 45 -2.36 12.51 6.12
C VAL A 45 -3.49 12.17 7.11
N ALA A 46 -3.20 12.10 8.40
CA ALA A 46 -4.19 11.66 9.38
C ALA A 46 -5.35 12.64 9.60
N ASN A 47 -5.09 13.95 9.55
CA ASN A 47 -6.07 14.99 9.89
C ASN A 47 -6.18 16.11 8.85
N ARG A 48 -5.41 16.04 7.76
CA ARG A 48 -5.16 17.16 6.82
C ARG A 48 -4.59 18.41 7.50
N LEU A 49 -3.97 18.21 8.64
CA LEU A 49 -3.26 19.17 9.47
C LEU A 49 -1.87 18.62 9.77
N GLU A 50 -0.90 19.47 10.00
CA GLU A 50 0.39 19.06 10.57
C GLU A 50 0.15 18.61 12.01
N THR A 51 0.08 17.30 12.21
CA THR A 51 -0.33 16.70 13.48
C THR A 51 0.84 15.89 14.02
N PRO A 52 1.33 16.14 15.24
CA PRO A 52 2.29 15.25 15.88
C PRO A 52 1.77 13.82 15.96
N LEU A 53 2.62 12.82 15.74
CA LEU A 53 2.21 11.40 15.73
C LEU A 53 1.44 10.99 16.99
N GLN A 54 1.86 11.49 18.15
CA GLN A 54 1.19 11.24 19.43
C GLN A 54 -0.23 11.82 19.52
N ALA A 55 -0.55 12.83 18.72
CA ALA A 55 -1.87 13.43 18.64
C ALA A 55 -2.77 12.80 17.55
N VAL A 56 -2.27 11.80 16.82
CA VAL A 56 -3.07 11.07 15.82
C VAL A 56 -3.94 10.03 16.50
N GLY A 57 -5.26 10.20 16.41
CA GLY A 57 -6.23 9.25 16.97
C GLY A 57 -6.58 8.06 16.06
N SER A 58 -6.01 7.96 14.87
CA SER A 58 -6.28 6.89 13.90
C SER A 58 -5.15 5.90 13.84
N ALA A 59 -5.47 4.66 13.49
CA ALA A 59 -4.48 3.65 13.17
C ALA A 59 -3.70 4.04 11.90
N LEU A 60 -2.43 4.42 12.06
CA LEU A 60 -1.54 4.91 11.02
C LEU A 60 -0.25 4.10 11.01
N THR A 61 0.25 3.80 9.82
CA THR A 61 1.59 3.23 9.59
C THR A 61 2.32 4.07 8.56
N ILE A 62 3.56 4.46 8.85
CA ILE A 62 4.43 5.18 7.93
C ILE A 62 5.62 4.27 7.62
N LEU A 63 5.92 4.13 6.33
CA LEU A 63 7.04 3.37 5.80
C LEU A 63 7.96 4.31 5.04
N GLY A 64 9.19 4.46 5.49
CA GLY A 64 10.21 5.28 4.82
C GLY A 64 10.78 4.55 3.60
N GLY A 65 10.93 5.25 2.48
CA GLY A 65 11.43 4.65 1.24
C GLY A 65 12.84 4.07 1.38
N GLU A 66 13.72 4.70 2.13
CA GLU A 66 15.08 4.19 2.39
C GLU A 66 15.09 2.95 3.29
N ASP A 67 14.22 2.89 4.33
CA ASP A 67 14.08 1.71 5.18
C ASP A 67 13.58 0.50 4.36
N LEU A 68 12.59 0.70 3.49
CA LEU A 68 12.10 -0.32 2.58
C LEU A 68 13.22 -0.85 1.65
N GLN A 69 14.02 0.05 1.11
CA GLN A 69 15.15 -0.27 0.23
C GLN A 69 16.24 -1.06 0.97
N ARG A 70 16.57 -0.67 2.21
CA ARG A 70 17.52 -1.39 3.09
C ARG A 70 17.04 -2.80 3.41
N ARG A 71 15.73 -3.03 3.52
CA ARG A 71 15.09 -4.33 3.74
C ARG A 71 14.95 -5.18 2.48
N GLY A 72 15.49 -4.74 1.34
CA GLY A 72 15.38 -5.46 0.07
C GLY A 72 13.95 -5.56 -0.47
N LEU A 73 13.04 -4.67 -0.03
CA LEU A 73 11.67 -4.59 -0.54
C LEU A 73 11.67 -3.74 -1.81
N VAL A 74 11.17 -4.31 -2.88
CA VAL A 74 11.28 -3.72 -4.21
C VAL A 74 9.93 -3.44 -4.88
N THR A 75 8.82 -3.83 -4.24
CA THR A 75 7.47 -3.62 -4.78
C THR A 75 6.55 -2.97 -3.75
N LEU A 76 5.58 -2.20 -4.21
CA LEU A 76 4.55 -1.61 -3.36
C LEU A 76 3.75 -2.70 -2.60
N GLU A 77 3.47 -3.80 -3.26
CA GLU A 77 2.83 -4.97 -2.67
C GLU A 77 3.60 -5.50 -1.44
N ASN A 78 4.93 -5.70 -1.58
CA ASN A 78 5.77 -6.15 -0.47
C ASN A 78 5.80 -5.17 0.69
N ALA A 79 5.85 -3.86 0.41
CA ALA A 79 5.82 -2.82 1.44
C ALA A 79 4.49 -2.82 2.20
N LEU A 80 3.36 -2.88 1.49
CA LEU A 80 2.04 -2.94 2.09
C LEU A 80 1.82 -4.22 2.91
N GLY A 81 2.51 -5.32 2.56
CA GLY A 81 2.52 -6.56 3.33
C GLY A 81 3.09 -6.44 4.75
N LEU A 82 3.85 -5.37 5.07
CA LEU A 82 4.34 -5.06 6.42
C LEU A 82 3.33 -4.29 7.28
N VAL A 83 2.21 -3.86 6.71
CA VAL A 83 1.21 -3.05 7.42
C VAL A 83 0.15 -3.97 8.02
N PRO A 84 -0.17 -3.85 9.32
CA PRO A 84 -1.27 -4.61 9.90
C PRO A 84 -2.61 -4.23 9.25
N GLY A 85 -3.56 -5.16 9.21
CA GLY A 85 -4.88 -4.94 8.61
C GLY A 85 -4.92 -4.94 7.08
N THR A 86 -3.79 -5.13 6.39
CA THR A 86 -3.74 -5.25 4.94
C THR A 86 -3.79 -6.71 4.51
N GLY A 87 -4.65 -7.02 3.56
CA GLY A 87 -4.68 -8.31 2.84
C GLY A 87 -4.38 -8.05 1.37
N ILE A 88 -3.40 -8.73 0.81
CA ILE A 88 -3.09 -8.65 -0.61
C ILE A 88 -3.38 -10.01 -1.23
N GLY A 89 -4.08 -10.00 -2.36
CA GLY A 89 -4.32 -11.18 -3.18
C GLY A 89 -3.93 -10.86 -4.61
N SER A 90 -2.93 -11.57 -5.12
CA SER A 90 -2.40 -11.35 -6.46
C SER A 90 -2.92 -12.42 -7.43
N GLU A 91 -3.48 -12.00 -8.54
CA GLU A 91 -3.88 -12.87 -9.64
C GLU A 91 -2.63 -13.30 -10.41
N GLY A 92 -2.05 -14.41 -9.96
CA GLY A 92 -0.84 -14.97 -10.54
C GLY A 92 0.36 -14.98 -9.63
N GLY A 93 0.37 -14.23 -8.51
CA GLY A 93 1.51 -14.16 -7.59
C GLY A 93 2.82 -13.75 -8.24
N GLN A 94 2.76 -13.19 -9.44
CA GLN A 94 3.87 -12.91 -10.33
C GLN A 94 4.07 -11.40 -10.45
N ARG A 95 5.24 -10.97 -10.86
CA ARG A 95 5.54 -9.55 -11.04
C ARG A 95 4.67 -8.94 -12.16
N GLY A 96 4.02 -7.82 -11.86
CA GLY A 96 3.12 -7.11 -12.78
C GLY A 96 1.66 -7.58 -12.76
N SER A 97 1.37 -8.71 -12.08
CA SER A 97 0.01 -9.23 -11.99
C SER A 97 -0.94 -8.27 -11.26
N ILE A 98 -2.21 -8.36 -11.55
CA ILE A 98 -3.27 -7.63 -10.84
C ILE A 98 -3.23 -8.03 -9.36
N SER A 99 -3.08 -7.05 -8.47
CA SER A 99 -2.98 -7.27 -7.02
C SER A 99 -4.01 -6.43 -6.27
N ALA A 100 -4.94 -7.10 -5.60
CA ALA A 100 -6.00 -6.49 -4.83
C ALA A 100 -5.56 -6.23 -3.39
N LEU A 101 -5.56 -4.96 -2.96
CA LEU A 101 -5.36 -4.57 -1.57
C LEU A 101 -6.69 -4.48 -0.85
N ARG A 102 -6.89 -5.31 0.17
CA ARG A 102 -8.07 -5.31 1.03
C ARG A 102 -7.69 -4.88 2.43
N MET A 103 -8.05 -3.68 2.81
CA MET A 103 -7.77 -3.14 4.15
C MET A 103 -8.87 -3.57 5.13
N ARG A 104 -8.50 -4.22 6.25
CA ARG A 104 -9.48 -4.66 7.28
C ARG A 104 -10.65 -5.47 6.71
N GLY A 105 -10.39 -6.33 5.72
CA GLY A 105 -11.41 -7.20 5.12
C GLY A 105 -12.42 -6.54 4.19
N THR A 106 -12.25 -5.26 3.84
CA THR A 106 -13.07 -4.55 2.84
C THR A 106 -12.73 -4.96 1.40
N GLU A 107 -13.40 -4.42 0.38
CA GLU A 107 -13.03 -4.62 -1.02
C GLU A 107 -11.80 -3.79 -1.40
N SER A 108 -11.18 -4.14 -2.53
CA SER A 108 -9.98 -3.42 -3.00
C SER A 108 -10.27 -1.98 -3.41
N ASP A 109 -11.43 -1.72 -3.99
CA ASP A 109 -11.91 -0.40 -4.38
C ASP A 109 -12.46 0.44 -3.21
N HIS A 110 -12.47 -0.13 -1.99
CA HIS A 110 -12.67 0.59 -0.73
C HIS A 110 -11.40 1.22 -0.18
N THR A 111 -10.27 1.07 -0.86
CA THR A 111 -8.99 1.67 -0.49
C THR A 111 -8.62 2.76 -1.47
N LEU A 112 -8.56 3.99 -0.96
CA LEU A 112 -8.14 5.13 -1.76
C LEU A 112 -6.62 5.18 -1.87
N LEU A 113 -6.09 5.17 -3.10
CA LEU A 113 -4.67 5.37 -3.39
C LEU A 113 -4.42 6.80 -3.88
N ARG A 114 -3.43 7.47 -3.29
CA ARG A 114 -3.03 8.83 -3.63
C ARG A 114 -1.51 8.89 -3.87
N ILE A 115 -1.11 9.79 -4.76
CA ILE A 115 0.30 10.14 -4.96
C ILE A 115 0.40 11.66 -4.95
N ASP A 116 1.28 12.20 -4.12
CA ASP A 116 1.51 13.65 -3.96
C ASP A 116 0.21 14.46 -3.76
N GLY A 117 -0.74 13.89 -3.00
CA GLY A 117 -2.03 14.52 -2.72
C GLY A 117 -3.11 14.33 -3.78
N VAL A 118 -2.81 13.78 -4.94
CA VAL A 118 -3.76 13.51 -6.02
C VAL A 118 -4.27 12.06 -5.95
N ARG A 119 -5.57 11.86 -6.16
CA ARG A 119 -6.20 10.54 -6.22
C ARG A 119 -5.84 9.87 -7.54
N VAL A 120 -5.18 8.74 -7.50
CA VAL A 120 -4.85 7.90 -8.67
C VAL A 120 -5.74 6.66 -8.78
N SER A 121 -6.64 6.45 -7.82
CA SER A 121 -7.65 5.40 -7.87
C SER A 121 -9.05 5.94 -7.57
N ASP A 122 -10.07 5.28 -8.08
CA ASP A 122 -11.47 5.42 -7.70
C ASP A 122 -12.24 4.16 -8.13
N SER A 123 -13.59 4.19 -8.06
CA SER A 123 -14.42 3.06 -8.48
C SER A 123 -14.25 2.67 -9.97
N ASN A 124 -13.85 3.64 -10.84
CA ASN A 124 -13.63 3.38 -12.27
C ASN A 124 -12.19 2.93 -12.56
N ILE A 125 -11.25 3.30 -11.69
CA ILE A 125 -9.83 2.97 -11.79
C ILE A 125 -9.41 2.36 -10.46
N PRO A 126 -9.72 1.08 -10.20
CA PRO A 126 -9.28 0.43 -8.97
C PRO A 126 -7.75 0.34 -8.93
N PRO A 127 -7.12 0.39 -7.73
CA PRO A 127 -5.67 0.48 -7.61
C PRO A 127 -4.92 -0.82 -7.95
N LEU A 128 -5.58 -1.81 -8.51
CA LEU A 128 -5.12 -3.20 -8.68
C LEU A 128 -3.82 -3.29 -9.47
N ASN A 129 -3.77 -2.68 -10.63
CA ASN A 129 -2.61 -2.73 -11.53
C ASN A 129 -1.41 -1.98 -10.93
N LEU A 130 -1.66 -0.84 -10.28
CA LEU A 130 -0.58 -0.07 -9.66
C LEU A 130 0.06 -0.83 -8.50
N ILE A 131 -0.74 -1.49 -7.65
CA ILE A 131 -0.22 -2.24 -6.50
C ILE A 131 0.69 -3.38 -6.95
N GLY A 132 0.30 -4.17 -7.95
CA GLY A 132 1.09 -5.31 -8.45
C GLY A 132 2.31 -4.93 -9.27
N ALA A 133 2.29 -3.76 -9.92
CA ALA A 133 3.35 -3.35 -10.83
C ALA A 133 4.34 -2.33 -10.22
N ASP A 134 3.96 -1.51 -9.22
CA ASP A 134 4.83 -0.42 -8.74
C ASP A 134 6.14 -0.92 -8.11
N PRO A 135 7.32 -0.49 -8.60
CA PRO A 135 8.62 -0.96 -8.15
C PRO A 135 9.15 -0.21 -6.91
N LEU A 136 8.32 0.49 -6.15
CA LEU A 136 8.73 1.34 -5.02
C LEU A 136 9.82 2.38 -5.37
N PHE A 137 9.88 2.79 -6.61
CA PHE A 137 10.92 3.69 -7.07
C PHE A 137 10.54 5.16 -6.90
N GLY A 138 11.46 5.95 -6.35
CA GLY A 138 11.30 7.41 -6.23
C GLY A 138 10.28 7.87 -5.20
N TYR A 139 9.92 7.05 -4.20
CA TYR A 139 9.12 7.49 -3.05
C TYR A 139 10.00 7.80 -1.84
N SER A 140 9.68 8.88 -1.14
CA SER A 140 10.26 9.19 0.17
C SER A 140 9.56 8.42 1.29
N SER A 141 8.23 8.32 1.21
CA SER A 141 7.42 7.65 2.24
C SER A 141 6.11 7.12 1.68
N ILE A 142 5.56 6.14 2.39
CA ILE A 142 4.23 5.57 2.20
C ILE A 142 3.50 5.67 3.54
N SER A 143 2.37 6.37 3.55
CA SER A 143 1.51 6.48 4.73
C SER A 143 0.24 5.66 4.50
N VAL A 144 -0.07 4.76 5.43
CA VAL A 144 -1.26 3.91 5.38
C VAL A 144 -2.16 4.23 6.55
N LEU A 145 -3.28 4.86 6.26
CA LEU A 145 -4.30 5.25 7.22
C LEU A 145 -5.47 4.27 7.12
N ARG A 146 -5.77 3.55 8.21
CA ARG A 146 -6.76 2.47 8.24
C ARG A 146 -8.10 2.92 8.80
N GLY A 147 -9.17 2.24 8.38
CA GLY A 147 -10.57 2.55 8.75
C GLY A 147 -11.18 3.67 7.91
N PRO A 148 -12.46 4.04 8.16
CA PRO A 148 -13.20 5.00 7.33
C PRO A 148 -12.58 6.40 7.35
N GLN A 149 -12.22 6.91 6.17
CA GLN A 149 -11.56 8.19 5.98
C GLN A 149 -12.33 9.14 5.04
N SER A 150 -13.56 8.77 4.64
CA SER A 150 -14.32 9.55 3.66
C SER A 150 -14.63 10.97 4.12
N ALA A 151 -14.69 11.23 5.42
CA ALA A 151 -14.85 12.59 5.97
C ALA A 151 -13.70 13.55 5.59
N LEU A 152 -12.51 13.04 5.26
CA LEU A 152 -11.37 13.86 4.85
C LEU A 152 -11.05 13.71 3.36
N TYR A 153 -11.31 12.53 2.81
CA TYR A 153 -10.82 12.15 1.48
C TYR A 153 -11.92 11.86 0.46
N GLY A 154 -13.18 11.76 0.89
CA GLY A 154 -14.34 11.51 0.03
C GLY A 154 -14.57 10.03 -0.26
N SER A 155 -15.29 9.76 -1.33
CA SER A 155 -15.64 8.41 -1.78
C SER A 155 -14.42 7.48 -1.89
N GLU A 156 -14.64 6.16 -1.80
CA GLU A 156 -13.68 5.04 -1.84
C GLU A 156 -12.76 4.90 -0.61
N ALA A 157 -12.78 5.83 0.35
CA ALA A 157 -11.97 5.73 1.57
C ALA A 157 -12.73 5.02 2.72
N ILE A 158 -13.36 3.88 2.43
CA ILE A 158 -14.10 3.03 3.39
C ILE A 158 -13.13 2.19 4.23
N GLY A 159 -12.19 1.50 3.58
CA GLY A 159 -11.18 0.66 4.21
C GLY A 159 -10.01 1.45 4.73
N GLY A 160 -9.64 2.51 4.02
CA GLY A 160 -8.53 3.39 4.37
C GLY A 160 -7.96 4.17 3.19
N VAL A 161 -6.79 4.78 3.44
CA VAL A 161 -6.04 5.57 2.46
C VAL A 161 -4.59 5.12 2.44
N VAL A 162 -4.04 4.91 1.25
CA VAL A 162 -2.59 4.76 1.00
C VAL A 162 -2.13 6.04 0.32
N ASP A 163 -1.21 6.76 0.94
CA ASP A 163 -0.66 8.03 0.44
C ASP A 163 0.83 7.87 0.17
N LEU A 164 1.23 8.04 -1.09
CA LEU A 164 2.58 7.87 -1.58
C LEU A 164 3.17 9.26 -1.85
N ASN A 165 4.36 9.53 -1.30
CA ASN A 165 5.02 10.81 -1.49
C ASN A 165 6.26 10.64 -2.37
N THR A 166 6.33 11.34 -3.49
CA THR A 166 7.51 11.38 -4.36
C THR A 166 8.68 12.00 -3.63
N ARG A 167 9.86 11.41 -3.78
CA ARG A 167 11.11 11.92 -3.19
C ARG A 167 11.35 13.37 -3.60
N GLY A 168 11.72 14.20 -2.62
CA GLY A 168 12.09 15.58 -2.82
C GLY A 168 13.55 15.74 -3.22
N GLY A 169 13.93 16.93 -3.67
CA GLY A 169 15.32 17.34 -3.81
C GLY A 169 15.96 17.68 -2.46
N SER A 170 17.27 17.84 -2.46
CA SER A 170 18.10 18.24 -1.33
C SER A 170 19.08 19.30 -1.80
N ASP A 171 19.46 20.22 -0.91
CA ASP A 171 20.52 21.19 -1.22
C ASP A 171 21.88 20.51 -1.44
N GLU A 172 22.06 19.30 -0.89
CA GLU A 172 23.22 18.46 -1.19
C GLU A 172 22.96 17.61 -2.45
N PRO A 173 23.73 17.81 -3.54
CA PRO A 173 23.59 16.99 -4.74
C PRO A 173 23.89 15.52 -4.46
N SER A 174 23.07 14.63 -4.97
CA SER A 174 23.30 13.19 -4.93
C SER A 174 22.90 12.57 -6.25
N ARG A 175 23.68 11.62 -6.69
CA ARG A 175 23.44 10.84 -7.90
C ARG A 175 23.55 9.37 -7.55
N GLN A 176 22.62 8.58 -8.02
CA GLN A 176 22.59 7.15 -7.75
C GLN A 176 22.26 6.38 -9.01
N LEU A 177 22.99 5.30 -9.25
CA LEU A 177 22.65 4.28 -10.25
C LEU A 177 22.54 2.93 -9.55
N PHE A 178 21.65 2.08 -10.02
CA PHE A 178 21.56 0.71 -9.55
C PHE A 178 21.30 -0.26 -10.72
N LEU A 179 21.77 -1.49 -10.54
CA LEU A 179 21.50 -2.61 -11.43
C LEU A 179 21.32 -3.87 -10.57
N GLU A 180 20.31 -4.65 -10.87
CA GLU A 180 20.01 -5.93 -10.22
C GLU A 180 19.62 -6.94 -11.29
N ALA A 181 20.12 -8.19 -11.16
CA ALA A 181 19.74 -9.30 -12.00
C ALA A 181 19.46 -10.54 -11.14
N GLY A 182 18.71 -11.51 -11.65
CA GLY A 182 18.41 -12.70 -10.87
C GLY A 182 17.55 -13.74 -11.58
N SER A 183 16.93 -14.57 -10.78
CA SER A 183 16.03 -15.65 -11.22
C SER A 183 14.94 -15.13 -12.15
N PHE A 184 14.35 -16.03 -12.93
CA PHE A 184 13.25 -15.75 -13.86
C PHE A 184 13.61 -14.75 -14.98
N GLY A 185 14.87 -14.75 -15.44
CA GLY A 185 15.32 -13.79 -16.44
C GLY A 185 15.21 -12.32 -15.99
N SER A 186 15.13 -12.08 -14.66
CA SER A 186 14.89 -10.74 -14.13
C SER A 186 16.10 -9.84 -14.30
N LEU A 187 15.85 -8.62 -14.80
CA LEU A 187 16.80 -7.52 -14.89
C LEU A 187 16.10 -6.23 -14.49
N ARG A 188 16.65 -5.51 -13.52
CA ARG A 188 16.14 -4.24 -13.03
C ARG A 188 17.27 -3.23 -12.92
N GLY A 189 17.06 -2.02 -13.43
CA GLY A 189 18.05 -0.95 -13.34
C GLY A 189 17.40 0.41 -13.35
N GLY A 190 18.14 1.40 -12.86
CA GLY A 190 17.65 2.77 -12.83
C GLY A 190 18.66 3.75 -12.30
N GLY A 191 18.27 5.02 -12.35
CA GLY A 191 19.07 6.13 -11.86
C GLY A 191 18.24 7.20 -11.22
N GLU A 192 18.81 7.86 -10.24
CA GLU A 192 18.22 8.97 -9.50
C GLU A 192 19.24 10.10 -9.41
N LEU A 193 18.78 11.32 -9.62
CA LEU A 193 19.52 12.54 -9.45
C LEU A 193 18.72 13.48 -8.57
N GLN A 194 19.36 14.10 -7.60
CA GLN A 194 18.74 15.15 -6.80
C GLN A 194 19.73 16.27 -6.54
N GLY A 195 19.22 17.46 -6.32
CA GLY A 195 20.03 18.62 -6.01
C GLY A 195 19.18 19.81 -5.63
N GLY A 196 19.86 20.91 -5.25
CA GLY A 196 19.21 22.16 -4.87
C GLY A 196 20.19 23.31 -4.85
N GLY A 197 19.67 24.47 -4.47
CA GLY A 197 20.40 25.73 -4.29
C GLY A 197 19.54 26.93 -4.64
N GLU A 198 19.81 28.06 -4.00
CA GLU A 198 19.08 29.33 -4.21
C GLU A 198 17.55 29.20 -4.09
N GLY A 199 17.08 28.33 -3.15
CA GLY A 199 15.66 28.08 -2.92
C GLY A 199 14.98 27.18 -3.95
N VAL A 200 15.74 26.51 -4.82
CA VAL A 200 15.22 25.47 -5.72
C VAL A 200 15.72 24.11 -5.28
N ARG A 201 14.83 23.14 -5.15
CA ARG A 201 15.14 21.72 -4.88
C ARG A 201 14.52 20.86 -5.96
N TRP A 202 15.26 19.86 -6.44
CA TRP A 202 14.78 19.01 -7.52
C TRP A 202 15.24 17.56 -7.35
N TYR A 203 14.40 16.67 -7.81
CA TYR A 203 14.63 15.24 -7.94
C TYR A 203 14.16 14.77 -9.32
N ILE A 204 14.94 13.91 -9.96
CA ILE A 204 14.59 13.22 -11.19
C ILE A 204 15.07 11.77 -11.11
N GLY A 205 14.24 10.83 -11.52
CA GLY A 205 14.59 9.43 -11.53
C GLY A 205 13.89 8.66 -12.63
N GLY A 206 14.50 7.55 -13.02
CA GLY A 206 13.93 6.61 -13.96
C GLY A 206 14.41 5.20 -13.70
N SER A 207 13.53 4.22 -13.90
CA SER A 207 13.85 2.80 -13.76
C SER A 207 13.19 1.96 -14.83
N ARG A 208 13.84 0.85 -15.18
CA ARG A 208 13.33 -0.20 -16.04
C ARG A 208 13.44 -1.53 -15.32
N GLU A 209 12.42 -2.34 -15.46
CA GLU A 209 12.35 -3.71 -14.99
C GLU A 209 11.84 -4.62 -16.08
N GLN A 210 12.41 -5.83 -16.18
CA GLN A 210 11.90 -6.90 -17.02
C GLN A 210 12.10 -8.24 -16.32
N THR A 211 11.18 -9.20 -16.54
CA THR A 211 11.26 -10.57 -16.01
C THR A 211 10.39 -11.47 -16.86
N GLU A 212 10.82 -12.71 -17.05
CA GLU A 212 10.03 -13.77 -17.68
C GLU A 212 9.00 -14.35 -16.69
N ASN A 213 9.08 -13.96 -15.40
CA ASN A 213 8.33 -14.57 -14.31
C ASN A 213 8.54 -16.09 -14.22
N ASP A 214 7.78 -16.78 -13.38
CA ASP A 214 7.95 -18.22 -13.13
C ASP A 214 6.99 -19.10 -13.94
N ARG A 215 5.96 -18.49 -14.53
CA ARG A 215 4.98 -19.16 -15.38
C ARG A 215 5.30 -18.95 -16.86
N ARG A 216 5.02 -19.98 -17.69
CA ARG A 216 5.12 -19.84 -19.13
C ARG A 216 4.15 -18.77 -19.65
N ALA A 217 4.60 -17.95 -20.61
CA ALA A 217 3.86 -16.83 -21.18
C ALA A 217 3.40 -15.84 -20.10
N ASN A 218 4.33 -15.40 -19.25
CA ASN A 218 4.07 -14.44 -18.17
C ASN A 218 5.13 -13.35 -18.11
N ASP A 219 5.71 -13.00 -19.26
CA ASP A 219 6.72 -11.95 -19.36
C ASP A 219 6.15 -10.61 -18.88
N PHE A 220 6.92 -9.89 -18.08
CA PHE A 220 6.59 -8.56 -17.59
C PHE A 220 7.72 -7.59 -17.90
N ARG A 221 7.35 -6.39 -18.32
CA ARG A 221 8.25 -5.26 -18.50
C ARG A 221 7.60 -3.98 -18.05
N GLN A 222 8.37 -3.12 -17.38
CA GLN A 222 7.93 -1.79 -16.95
C GLN A 222 9.03 -0.77 -17.09
N ASP A 223 8.67 0.41 -17.58
CA ASP A 223 9.44 1.66 -17.51
C ASP A 223 8.72 2.64 -16.58
N LEU A 224 9.46 3.29 -15.70
CA LEU A 224 8.95 4.30 -14.76
C LEU A 224 9.82 5.53 -14.79
N PHE A 225 9.16 6.69 -14.73
CA PHE A 225 9.78 8.00 -14.58
C PHE A 225 9.17 8.74 -13.40
N ALA A 226 9.98 9.51 -12.65
CA ALA A 226 9.53 10.38 -11.57
C ALA A 226 10.35 11.68 -11.55
N LEU A 227 9.65 12.80 -11.33
CA LEU A 227 10.21 14.14 -11.23
C LEU A 227 9.55 14.88 -10.06
N ARG A 228 10.31 15.66 -9.31
CA ARG A 228 9.81 16.69 -8.39
C ARG A 228 10.71 17.91 -8.48
N VAL A 229 10.11 19.09 -8.59
CA VAL A 229 10.79 20.38 -8.51
C VAL A 229 10.02 21.27 -7.55
N GLU A 230 10.72 21.86 -6.60
CA GLU A 230 10.17 22.81 -5.63
C GLU A 230 10.98 24.10 -5.68
N ARG A 231 10.30 25.22 -5.46
CA ARG A 231 10.92 26.52 -5.35
C ARG A 231 10.33 27.31 -4.19
N ASP A 232 11.22 27.86 -3.38
CA ASP A 232 10.86 28.84 -2.37
C ASP A 232 10.64 30.20 -3.06
N LEU A 233 9.40 30.70 -3.04
CA LEU A 233 9.01 31.99 -3.58
C LEU A 233 9.01 33.06 -2.47
N GLY A 234 10.13 33.17 -1.75
CA GLY A 234 10.27 33.95 -0.54
C GLY A 234 10.09 33.10 0.72
N ALA A 235 10.09 33.74 1.91
CA ALA A 235 10.09 33.03 3.20
C ALA A 235 8.78 32.28 3.50
N GLU A 236 7.67 32.69 2.88
CA GLU A 236 6.33 32.23 3.24
C GLU A 236 5.64 31.39 2.16
N THR A 237 6.31 31.16 1.02
CA THR A 237 5.66 30.51 -0.12
C THR A 237 6.55 29.46 -0.74
N ILE A 238 6.02 28.25 -0.90
CA ILE A 238 6.64 27.15 -1.63
C ILE A 238 5.72 26.77 -2.78
N ALA A 239 6.25 26.72 -3.99
CA ALA A 239 5.58 26.15 -5.15
C ALA A 239 6.31 24.91 -5.62
N GLY A 240 5.58 23.91 -6.08
CA GLY A 240 6.19 22.69 -6.57
C GLY A 240 5.39 22.01 -7.68
N VAL A 241 6.10 21.18 -8.44
CA VAL A 241 5.53 20.32 -9.47
C VAL A 241 6.11 18.92 -9.31
N THR A 242 5.25 17.91 -9.37
CA THR A 242 5.67 16.51 -9.51
C THR A 242 5.10 15.91 -10.78
N ALA A 243 5.85 15.02 -11.40
CA ALA A 243 5.40 14.23 -12.54
C ALA A 243 5.83 12.78 -12.39
N ARG A 244 4.95 11.85 -12.78
CA ARG A 244 5.24 10.43 -12.75
C ARG A 244 4.61 9.75 -13.97
N GLY A 245 5.32 8.81 -14.57
CA GLY A 245 4.82 8.02 -15.69
C GLY A 245 5.15 6.55 -15.51
N TRP A 246 4.20 5.68 -15.88
CA TRP A 246 4.34 4.22 -15.89
C TRP A 246 3.94 3.68 -17.25
N PHE A 247 4.77 2.80 -17.78
CA PHE A 247 4.53 2.08 -19.03
C PHE A 247 4.83 0.62 -18.76
N SER A 248 3.83 -0.25 -18.78
CA SER A 248 4.03 -1.66 -18.51
C SER A 248 3.35 -2.54 -19.55
N ASN A 249 3.95 -3.70 -19.78
CA ASN A 249 3.42 -4.77 -20.62
C ASN A 249 3.56 -6.07 -19.81
N LEU A 250 2.47 -6.82 -19.70
CA LEU A 250 2.40 -8.12 -19.04
C LEU A 250 1.78 -9.12 -20.01
N MET A 251 2.45 -10.25 -20.25
CA MET A 251 1.78 -11.42 -20.78
C MET A 251 1.09 -12.16 -19.62
N ASN A 252 -0.23 -12.16 -19.60
CA ASN A 252 -1.05 -12.74 -18.55
C ASN A 252 -1.54 -14.13 -18.97
N PRO A 253 -1.02 -15.21 -18.38
CA PRO A 253 -1.40 -16.56 -18.75
C PRO A 253 -2.79 -16.98 -18.22
N GLY A 254 -3.48 -16.12 -17.47
CA GLY A 254 -4.74 -16.43 -16.81
C GLY A 254 -4.60 -17.46 -15.65
N SER A 255 -5.72 -17.98 -15.15
CA SER A 255 -5.74 -19.02 -14.14
C SER A 255 -5.38 -20.40 -14.74
N VAL A 256 -4.82 -21.29 -13.90
CA VAL A 256 -4.61 -22.68 -14.29
C VAL A 256 -5.96 -23.37 -14.53
N GLY A 257 -6.11 -24.04 -15.69
CA GLY A 257 -7.38 -24.65 -16.09
C GLY A 257 -8.38 -23.68 -16.71
N SER A 258 -7.99 -22.41 -16.95
CA SER A 258 -8.81 -21.48 -17.72
C SER A 258 -9.08 -22.02 -19.13
N PHE A 259 -10.26 -21.71 -19.65
CA PHE A 259 -10.63 -21.98 -21.03
C PHE A 259 -10.12 -20.91 -22.02
N SER A 260 -9.63 -19.77 -21.51
CA SER A 260 -9.01 -18.71 -22.31
C SER A 260 -7.51 -18.92 -22.46
N GLY A 261 -6.98 -18.49 -23.60
CA GLY A 261 -5.54 -18.38 -23.83
C GLY A 261 -4.92 -17.22 -23.04
N PRO A 262 -3.57 -17.06 -23.15
CA PRO A 262 -2.91 -15.91 -22.58
C PRO A 262 -3.41 -14.60 -23.19
N ALA A 263 -3.46 -13.54 -22.37
CA ALA A 263 -3.76 -12.17 -22.79
C ALA A 263 -2.49 -11.31 -22.66
N GLU A 264 -2.36 -10.30 -23.52
CA GLU A 264 -1.35 -9.25 -23.39
C GLU A 264 -1.99 -8.02 -22.78
N ASP A 265 -1.50 -7.62 -21.60
CA ASP A 265 -1.97 -6.46 -20.83
C ASP A 265 -0.97 -5.31 -21.01
N GLU A 266 -1.38 -4.26 -21.70
CA GLU A 266 -0.59 -3.03 -21.87
C GLU A 266 -1.19 -1.92 -21.03
N ARG A 267 -0.37 -1.23 -20.25
CA ARG A 267 -0.78 -0.14 -19.39
C ARG A 267 0.12 1.07 -19.54
N GLU A 268 -0.49 2.22 -19.74
CA GLU A 268 0.14 3.52 -19.70
C GLU A 268 -0.54 4.40 -18.66
N ALA A 269 0.20 4.97 -17.72
CA ALA A 269 -0.35 5.92 -16.77
C ALA A 269 0.59 7.11 -16.59
N ALA A 270 0.01 8.30 -16.43
CA ALA A 270 0.73 9.54 -16.19
C ALA A 270 0.03 10.38 -15.14
N LEU A 271 0.82 10.94 -14.23
CA LEU A 271 0.40 11.88 -13.20
C LEU A 271 1.23 13.14 -13.29
N LEU A 272 0.56 14.29 -13.29
CA LEU A 272 1.15 15.61 -13.11
C LEU A 272 0.46 16.30 -11.93
N THR A 273 1.25 16.76 -10.96
CA THR A 273 0.75 17.49 -9.79
C THR A 273 1.45 18.83 -9.70
N GLY A 274 0.68 19.90 -9.53
CA GLY A 274 1.18 21.21 -9.15
C GLY A 274 0.67 21.58 -7.77
N TYR A 275 1.49 22.20 -6.93
CA TYR A 275 1.07 22.66 -5.61
C TYR A 275 1.70 23.97 -5.22
N LEU A 276 0.96 24.70 -4.39
CA LEU A 276 1.36 25.96 -3.79
C LEU A 276 1.02 25.91 -2.30
N SER A 277 2.00 26.14 -1.45
CA SER A 277 1.83 26.31 -0.01
C SER A 277 2.24 27.74 0.36
N HIS A 278 1.33 28.47 1.01
CA HIS A 278 1.55 29.85 1.39
C HIS A 278 1.13 30.11 2.83
N ARG A 279 2.03 30.66 3.64
CA ARG A 279 1.73 31.18 4.97
C ARG A 279 1.26 32.63 4.81
N VAL A 280 -0.06 32.83 4.90
CA VAL A 280 -0.66 34.17 4.78
C VAL A 280 -0.29 35.04 5.99
N ASN A 281 -0.26 34.42 7.18
CA ASN A 281 0.20 34.99 8.45
C ASN A 281 0.44 33.87 9.46
N ASP A 282 0.78 34.18 10.71
CA ASP A 282 1.08 33.20 11.77
C ASP A 282 -0.10 32.26 12.09
N ARG A 283 -1.32 32.62 11.71
CA ARG A 283 -2.53 31.83 11.98
C ARG A 283 -3.12 31.15 10.76
N LEU A 284 -2.79 31.58 9.56
CA LEU A 284 -3.41 31.09 8.32
C LEU A 284 -2.38 30.58 7.34
N ARG A 285 -2.47 29.30 7.01
CA ARG A 285 -1.71 28.65 5.93
C ARG A 285 -2.68 28.14 4.87
N SER A 286 -2.39 28.41 3.61
CA SER A 286 -3.19 27.98 2.45
C SER A 286 -2.38 27.01 1.60
N HIS A 287 -3.02 25.92 1.17
CA HIS A 287 -2.44 24.91 0.29
C HIS A 287 -3.36 24.71 -0.90
N LEU A 288 -2.84 24.86 -2.08
CA LEU A 288 -3.53 24.56 -3.33
C LEU A 288 -2.82 23.38 -3.99
N THR A 289 -3.56 22.36 -4.39
CA THR A 289 -3.04 21.22 -5.16
C THR A 289 -3.89 21.03 -6.41
N ALA A 290 -3.26 21.01 -7.57
CA ALA A 290 -3.87 20.68 -8.85
C ALA A 290 -3.28 19.36 -9.37
N GLY A 291 -4.12 18.46 -9.88
CA GLY A 291 -3.69 17.17 -10.37
C GLY A 291 -4.31 16.81 -11.70
N LEU A 292 -3.50 16.23 -12.59
CA LEU A 292 -3.93 15.61 -13.84
C LEU A 292 -3.45 14.16 -13.82
N TYR A 293 -4.37 13.22 -13.96
CA TYR A 293 -4.07 11.80 -14.03
C TYR A 293 -4.75 11.19 -15.24
N ARG A 294 -4.02 10.37 -15.97
CA ARG A 294 -4.58 9.56 -17.06
C ARG A 294 -4.05 8.16 -16.96
N GLU A 295 -4.91 7.18 -17.21
CA GLU A 295 -4.56 5.78 -17.33
C GLU A 295 -5.24 5.18 -18.55
N LYS A 296 -4.46 4.46 -19.35
CA LYS A 296 -4.94 3.59 -20.42
C LYS A 296 -4.58 2.17 -20.07
N PHE A 297 -5.52 1.28 -20.29
CA PHE A 297 -5.34 -0.16 -20.16
C PHE A 297 -5.89 -0.83 -21.40
N ASP A 298 -5.14 -1.77 -21.98
CA ASP A 298 -5.51 -2.53 -23.17
C ASP A 298 -5.12 -4.00 -22.97
N GLU A 299 -6.12 -4.86 -22.82
CA GLU A 299 -5.99 -6.31 -22.75
C GLU A 299 -6.33 -6.92 -24.10
N ARG A 300 -5.38 -7.64 -24.68
CA ARG A 300 -5.48 -8.31 -25.99
C ARG A 300 -5.43 -9.82 -25.79
N GLY A 301 -6.55 -10.47 -25.91
CA GLY A 301 -6.70 -11.91 -25.74
C GLY A 301 -8.04 -12.39 -26.28
N ASP A 302 -8.50 -13.54 -25.82
CA ASP A 302 -9.80 -14.12 -26.20
C ASP A 302 -10.98 -13.24 -25.77
N PHE A 303 -10.79 -12.41 -24.74
CA PHE A 303 -11.79 -11.47 -24.20
C PHE A 303 -11.18 -10.07 -24.14
N PRO A 304 -10.99 -9.38 -25.28
CA PRO A 304 -10.31 -8.11 -25.31
C PRO A 304 -11.07 -7.03 -24.53
N PHE A 305 -10.33 -6.26 -23.75
CA PHE A 305 -10.86 -5.17 -22.95
C PHE A 305 -9.91 -3.97 -23.02
N ALA A 306 -10.43 -2.80 -23.34
CA ALA A 306 -9.64 -1.57 -23.29
C ALA A 306 -10.39 -0.48 -22.54
N SER A 307 -9.65 0.29 -21.73
CA SER A 307 -10.18 1.45 -21.03
C SER A 307 -9.25 2.66 -21.13
N ASP A 308 -9.82 3.85 -21.11
CA ASP A 308 -9.14 5.15 -21.04
C ASP A 308 -9.82 5.97 -19.98
N ALA A 309 -9.09 6.33 -18.93
CA ALA A 309 -9.59 7.06 -17.80
C ALA A 309 -8.78 8.33 -17.57
N GLU A 310 -9.47 9.45 -17.38
CA GLU A 310 -8.87 10.75 -17.15
C GLU A 310 -9.45 11.39 -15.89
N LYS A 311 -8.59 12.06 -15.10
CA LYS A 311 -8.96 12.84 -13.92
C LYS A 311 -8.26 14.18 -13.93
N SER A 312 -9.00 15.22 -13.64
CA SER A 312 -8.49 16.57 -13.34
C SER A 312 -9.02 16.99 -11.99
N SER A 313 -8.17 17.47 -11.10
CA SER A 313 -8.59 17.85 -9.75
C SER A 313 -7.95 19.13 -9.27
N LEU A 314 -8.69 19.86 -8.44
CA LEU A 314 -8.23 21.03 -7.71
C LEU A 314 -8.68 20.88 -6.25
N ASP A 315 -7.75 20.98 -5.31
CA ASP A 315 -8.00 20.92 -3.86
C ASP A 315 -7.41 22.16 -3.20
N LEU A 316 -8.25 23.01 -2.64
CA LEU A 316 -7.85 24.16 -1.84
C LEU A 316 -8.09 23.85 -0.37
N ARG A 317 -7.04 23.91 0.43
CA ARG A 317 -7.08 23.69 1.87
C ARG A 317 -6.51 24.91 2.60
N ASN A 318 -7.26 25.43 3.55
CA ASN A 318 -6.83 26.46 4.47
C ASN A 318 -6.73 25.88 5.88
N VAL A 319 -5.62 26.14 6.54
CA VAL A 319 -5.38 25.75 7.93
C VAL A 319 -5.34 26.99 8.78
N VAL A 320 -6.25 27.06 9.75
CA VAL A 320 -6.36 28.16 10.71
C VAL A 320 -5.91 27.67 12.08
N SER A 321 -4.81 28.20 12.59
CA SER A 321 -4.34 28.00 13.97
C SER A 321 -4.95 29.11 14.83
N TRP A 322 -5.98 28.80 15.61
CA TRP A 322 -6.68 29.75 16.48
C TRP A 322 -5.80 30.14 17.68
N ASP A 323 -5.18 29.14 18.23
CA ASP A 323 -4.22 29.21 19.34
C ASP A 323 -3.34 27.94 19.35
N ASN A 324 -2.59 27.70 20.42
CA ASN A 324 -1.70 26.53 20.54
C ASN A 324 -2.46 25.21 20.72
N GLN A 325 -3.77 25.24 21.02
CA GLN A 325 -4.60 24.08 21.28
C GLN A 325 -5.58 23.78 20.14
N HIS A 326 -5.96 24.77 19.34
CA HIS A 326 -7.03 24.68 18.35
C HIS A 326 -6.54 24.98 16.95
N GLU A 327 -6.69 24.00 16.07
CA GLU A 327 -6.44 24.15 14.62
C GLU A 327 -7.63 23.63 13.82
N THR A 328 -7.91 24.29 12.71
CA THR A 328 -8.99 23.88 11.79
C THR A 328 -8.49 23.86 10.36
N ALA A 329 -8.60 22.72 9.70
CA ALA A 329 -8.50 22.63 8.24
C ALA A 329 -9.90 22.79 7.63
N VAL A 330 -10.04 23.70 6.68
CA VAL A 330 -11.24 23.86 5.84
C VAL A 330 -10.81 23.80 4.40
N GLY A 331 -11.51 23.02 3.58
CA GLY A 331 -11.13 22.91 2.19
C GLY A 331 -12.29 22.61 1.26
N ALA A 332 -12.02 22.84 -0.02
CA ALA A 332 -12.92 22.52 -1.12
C ALA A 332 -12.14 21.76 -2.21
N ARG A 333 -12.76 20.76 -2.77
CA ARG A 333 -12.21 19.97 -3.87
C ARG A 333 -13.20 19.91 -5.02
N ALA A 334 -12.71 20.15 -6.23
CA ALA A 334 -13.40 19.86 -7.47
C ALA A 334 -12.59 18.79 -8.24
N GLU A 335 -13.27 17.78 -8.75
CA GLU A 335 -12.66 16.73 -9.55
C GLU A 335 -13.57 16.40 -10.73
N TRP A 336 -13.01 16.40 -11.92
CA TRP A 336 -13.65 15.92 -13.12
C TRP A 336 -13.02 14.57 -13.49
N THR A 337 -13.88 13.61 -13.86
CA THR A 337 -13.46 12.26 -14.28
C THR A 337 -14.14 11.91 -15.59
N ALA A 338 -13.40 11.26 -16.50
CA ALA A 338 -13.95 10.61 -17.68
C ALA A 338 -13.46 9.17 -17.73
N PHE A 339 -14.33 8.27 -18.16
CA PHE A 339 -14.04 6.85 -18.32
C PHE A 339 -14.64 6.34 -19.61
N ARG A 340 -13.82 5.73 -20.44
CA ARG A 340 -14.23 5.06 -21.69
C ARG A 340 -13.78 3.62 -21.67
N SER A 341 -14.64 2.73 -22.18
CA SER A 341 -14.27 1.34 -22.42
C SER A 341 -14.78 0.87 -23.76
N THR A 342 -13.96 0.12 -24.49
CA THR A 342 -14.29 -0.35 -25.86
C THR A 342 -14.99 -1.71 -25.87
N ALA A 343 -14.66 -2.61 -24.97
CA ALA A 343 -15.29 -3.95 -24.89
C ALA A 343 -16.72 -3.90 -24.33
N THR A 344 -16.98 -2.89 -23.53
CA THR A 344 -18.31 -2.58 -23.00
C THR A 344 -18.52 -1.11 -23.33
N PRO A 345 -19.45 -0.75 -24.22
CA PRO A 345 -19.52 0.63 -24.70
C PRO A 345 -19.95 1.60 -23.59
N VAL A 346 -18.98 1.93 -22.73
CA VAL A 346 -19.11 2.94 -21.69
C VAL A 346 -18.32 4.17 -22.14
N ASP A 347 -18.96 5.31 -22.23
CA ASP A 347 -18.36 6.62 -22.45
C ASP A 347 -19.04 7.62 -21.51
N GLU A 348 -18.51 7.74 -20.30
CA GLU A 348 -19.13 8.48 -19.22
C GLU A 348 -18.13 9.46 -18.61
N GLN A 349 -18.67 10.59 -18.16
CA GLN A 349 -17.91 11.61 -17.47
C GLN A 349 -18.77 12.28 -16.40
N GLY A 350 -18.13 12.94 -15.45
CA GLY A 350 -18.87 13.63 -14.41
C GLY A 350 -17.97 14.41 -13.44
N TRP A 351 -18.62 15.32 -12.73
CA TRP A 351 -18.01 16.12 -11.68
C TRP A 351 -18.24 15.49 -10.31
N ARG A 352 -17.24 15.66 -9.47
CA ARG A 352 -17.28 15.36 -8.05
C ARG A 352 -16.77 16.58 -7.30
N ASN A 353 -17.65 17.21 -6.53
CA ASN A 353 -17.34 18.41 -5.77
C ASN A 353 -17.54 18.15 -4.28
N GLY A 354 -16.64 18.62 -3.44
CA GLY A 354 -16.75 18.43 -2.00
C GLY A 354 -16.20 19.60 -1.21
N ILE A 355 -16.84 19.86 -0.10
CA ILE A 355 -16.33 20.75 0.94
C ILE A 355 -16.13 19.94 2.22
N TYR A 356 -15.06 20.23 2.94
CA TYR A 356 -14.73 19.53 4.19
C TYR A 356 -14.18 20.48 5.23
N ALA A 357 -14.37 20.11 6.48
CA ALA A 357 -13.72 20.76 7.60
C ALA A 357 -13.26 19.69 8.59
N ASN A 358 -12.13 19.91 9.24
CA ASN A 358 -11.63 19.11 10.33
C ASN A 358 -11.04 20.00 11.40
N HIS A 359 -11.55 19.89 12.62
CA HIS A 359 -11.07 20.62 13.78
C HIS A 359 -10.27 19.70 14.68
N LEU A 360 -9.06 20.10 15.04
CA LEU A 360 -8.18 19.43 16.00
C LEU A 360 -8.12 20.30 17.26
N TRP A 361 -8.49 19.72 18.38
CA TRP A 361 -8.36 20.27 19.70
C TRP A 361 -7.37 19.47 20.54
N ARG A 362 -6.39 20.14 21.07
CA ARG A 362 -5.36 19.58 21.97
C ARG A 362 -5.53 20.18 23.37
N PRO A 363 -6.47 19.69 24.19
CA PRO A 363 -6.73 20.24 25.52
C PRO A 363 -5.50 20.21 26.44
N THR A 364 -4.61 19.27 26.21
CA THR A 364 -3.29 19.18 26.84
C THR A 364 -2.26 18.70 25.82
N GLU A 365 -0.98 18.78 26.15
CA GLU A 365 0.10 18.20 25.32
C GLU A 365 -0.05 16.68 25.14
N LYS A 366 -0.77 16.01 26.06
CA LYS A 366 -0.96 14.54 26.11
C LYS A 366 -2.31 14.07 25.57
N SER A 367 -3.17 14.97 25.12
CA SER A 367 -4.49 14.60 24.63
C SER A 367 -4.90 15.39 23.41
N SER A 368 -5.60 14.72 22.50
CA SER A 368 -6.15 15.33 21.30
C SER A 368 -7.53 14.77 20.99
N VAL A 369 -8.35 15.60 20.42
CA VAL A 369 -9.65 15.23 19.83
C VAL A 369 -9.74 15.88 18.46
N SER A 370 -10.13 15.13 17.44
CA SER A 370 -10.38 15.68 16.12
C SER A 370 -11.80 15.33 15.67
N LEU A 371 -12.49 16.32 15.11
CA LEU A 371 -13.83 16.16 14.54
C LEU A 371 -13.84 16.71 13.12
N GLY A 372 -14.15 15.85 12.17
CA GLY A 372 -14.20 16.19 10.75
C GLY A 372 -15.53 15.85 10.09
N GLY A 373 -15.88 16.61 9.06
CA GLY A 373 -17.06 16.37 8.23
C GLY A 373 -16.81 16.80 6.79
N ARG A 374 -17.48 16.13 5.87
CA ARG A 374 -17.44 16.39 4.43
C ARG A 374 -18.83 16.26 3.84
N TRP A 375 -19.23 17.25 3.09
CA TRP A 375 -20.29 17.12 2.12
C TRP A 375 -19.67 16.98 0.73
N GLU A 376 -20.17 16.05 -0.06
CA GLU A 376 -19.72 15.76 -1.41
C GLU A 376 -20.90 15.56 -2.33
N ASN A 377 -20.88 16.22 -3.47
CA ASN A 377 -21.83 16.06 -4.55
C ASN A 377 -21.16 15.36 -5.73
N LEU A 378 -21.73 14.23 -6.15
CA LEU A 378 -21.34 13.50 -7.35
C LEU A 378 -22.45 13.68 -8.38
N GLU A 379 -22.12 14.19 -9.54
CA GLU A 379 -23.08 14.56 -10.59
C GLU A 379 -24.12 13.47 -10.90
N ARG A 380 -23.70 12.21 -10.87
CA ARG A 380 -24.56 11.06 -11.16
C ARG A 380 -25.28 10.48 -9.92
N TRP A 381 -24.79 10.77 -8.70
CA TRP A 381 -25.22 10.08 -7.48
C TRP A 381 -25.87 11.00 -6.45
N GLY A 382 -25.74 12.31 -6.68
CA GLY A 382 -26.25 13.31 -5.73
C GLY A 382 -25.30 13.50 -4.54
N ASP A 383 -25.87 13.80 -3.39
CA ASP A 383 -25.17 14.26 -2.21
C ASP A 383 -24.83 13.12 -1.24
N SER A 384 -23.67 13.22 -0.64
CA SER A 384 -23.25 12.38 0.46
C SER A 384 -22.66 13.24 1.59
N PHE A 385 -23.01 12.93 2.82
CA PHE A 385 -22.39 13.53 4.01
C PHE A 385 -21.71 12.45 4.83
N THR A 386 -20.41 12.66 5.09
CA THR A 386 -19.62 11.80 5.96
C THR A 386 -18.97 12.58 7.07
N TRP A 387 -18.79 11.93 8.22
CA TRP A 387 -18.16 12.55 9.39
C TRP A 387 -17.28 11.56 10.13
N ARG A 388 -16.37 12.10 10.93
CA ARG A 388 -15.40 11.32 11.69
C ARG A 388 -15.04 12.04 12.97
N ALA A 389 -14.86 11.26 14.05
CA ALA A 389 -14.29 11.71 15.31
C ALA A 389 -13.10 10.83 15.67
N THR A 390 -12.02 11.43 16.17
CA THR A 390 -10.85 10.68 16.63
C THR A 390 -10.33 11.26 17.93
N GLY A 391 -9.67 10.45 18.73
CA GLY A 391 -9.05 10.88 19.97
C GLY A 391 -7.74 10.15 20.24
N SER A 392 -6.84 10.83 20.91
CA SER A 392 -5.59 10.27 21.43
C SER A 392 -5.37 10.80 22.85
N TRP A 393 -4.92 9.90 23.70
CA TRP A 393 -4.59 10.24 25.08
C TRP A 393 -3.37 9.46 25.56
N GLN A 394 -2.34 10.19 25.97
CA GLN A 394 -1.11 9.65 26.54
C GLN A 394 -1.17 9.69 28.06
N THR A 395 -0.81 8.61 28.72
CA THR A 395 -0.81 8.53 30.19
C THR A 395 0.27 9.42 30.81
N LEU A 396 0.17 9.67 32.12
CA LEU A 396 1.13 10.51 32.84
C LEU A 396 2.57 10.00 32.77
N GLY A 397 2.76 8.65 32.68
CA GLY A 397 4.08 8.03 32.53
C GLY A 397 4.63 8.04 31.10
N GLU A 398 3.89 8.57 30.11
CA GLU A 398 4.26 8.68 28.69
C GLU A 398 4.52 7.35 27.95
N ASN A 399 4.46 6.23 28.67
CA ASN A 399 4.75 4.90 28.11
C ASN A 399 3.54 4.24 27.45
N VAL A 400 2.32 4.75 27.70
CA VAL A 400 1.08 4.20 27.15
C VAL A 400 0.27 5.33 26.53
N ARG A 401 -0.14 5.11 25.28
CA ARG A 401 -1.06 5.99 24.55
C ARG A 401 -2.28 5.19 24.11
N PHE A 402 -3.46 5.70 24.41
CA PHE A 402 -4.71 5.21 23.86
C PHE A 402 -5.09 6.06 22.65
N HIS A 403 -5.62 5.43 21.63
CA HIS A 403 -6.14 6.10 20.45
C HIS A 403 -7.43 5.44 19.98
N GLY A 404 -8.23 6.16 19.25
CA GLY A 404 -9.44 5.61 18.68
C GLY A 404 -10.06 6.53 17.65
N SER A 405 -10.82 5.93 16.78
CA SER A 405 -11.57 6.62 15.74
C SER A 405 -12.97 6.03 15.56
N TYR A 406 -13.90 6.88 15.17
CA TYR A 406 -15.20 6.50 14.62
C TYR A 406 -15.45 7.31 13.37
N GLY A 407 -15.90 6.68 12.30
CA GLY A 407 -16.16 7.37 11.05
C GLY A 407 -17.22 6.71 10.19
N THR A 408 -17.70 7.48 9.23
CA THR A 408 -18.57 7.01 8.15
C THR A 408 -17.83 7.07 6.85
N GLY A 409 -18.15 6.17 5.93
CA GLY A 409 -17.60 6.12 4.58
C GLY A 409 -18.67 5.84 3.55
N PHE A 410 -18.35 6.13 2.31
CA PHE A 410 -19.20 5.74 1.18
C PHE A 410 -18.35 5.47 -0.07
N ARG A 411 -18.93 4.73 -1.00
CA ARG A 411 -18.40 4.52 -2.35
C ARG A 411 -19.54 4.59 -3.35
N ALA A 412 -19.38 5.42 -4.36
CA ALA A 412 -20.28 5.43 -5.51
C ALA A 412 -19.95 4.23 -6.42
N PRO A 413 -20.96 3.58 -7.04
CA PRO A 413 -20.73 2.59 -8.08
C PRO A 413 -19.88 3.14 -9.22
N SER A 414 -19.10 2.29 -9.87
CA SER A 414 -18.37 2.64 -11.07
C SER A 414 -19.27 2.76 -12.29
N TYR A 415 -18.82 3.45 -13.31
CA TYR A 415 -19.53 3.49 -14.60
C TYR A 415 -19.64 2.11 -15.23
N PHE A 416 -18.65 1.26 -14.99
CA PHE A 416 -18.68 -0.13 -15.44
C PHE A 416 -19.77 -0.96 -14.72
N GLU A 417 -19.90 -0.84 -13.40
CA GLU A 417 -20.95 -1.51 -12.63
C GLU A 417 -22.36 -1.05 -13.05
N LEU A 418 -22.49 0.17 -13.54
CA LEU A 418 -23.77 0.74 -13.97
C LEU A 418 -24.16 0.39 -15.40
N PHE A 419 -23.22 0.49 -16.32
CA PHE A 419 -23.48 0.53 -17.76
C PHE A 419 -22.67 -0.51 -18.53
N GLY A 420 -21.70 -1.17 -17.89
CA GLY A 420 -20.85 -2.16 -18.56
C GLY A 420 -21.63 -3.40 -18.99
N ALA A 421 -21.12 -4.09 -20.00
CA ALA A 421 -21.62 -5.40 -20.40
C ALA A 421 -20.48 -6.30 -20.84
N ILE A 422 -20.41 -7.52 -20.32
CA ILE A 422 -19.53 -8.59 -20.79
C ILE A 422 -20.38 -9.81 -21.09
N PRO A 423 -20.92 -9.94 -22.33
CA PRO A 423 -21.84 -11.01 -22.68
C PRO A 423 -21.28 -12.42 -22.43
N ALA A 424 -19.96 -12.60 -22.61
CA ALA A 424 -19.28 -13.87 -22.38
C ALA A 424 -19.40 -14.38 -20.92
N PHE A 425 -19.49 -13.45 -19.96
CA PHE A 425 -19.64 -13.74 -18.53
C PHE A 425 -21.06 -13.48 -18.00
N ASN A 426 -22.02 -13.23 -18.90
CA ASN A 426 -23.38 -12.82 -18.55
C ASN A 426 -23.43 -11.62 -17.58
N PHE A 427 -22.44 -10.74 -17.69
CA PHE A 427 -22.36 -9.51 -16.91
C PHE A 427 -23.15 -8.41 -17.65
N VAL A 428 -24.10 -7.79 -16.96
CA VAL A 428 -24.85 -6.61 -17.43
C VAL A 428 -24.93 -5.61 -16.28
N GLY A 429 -24.44 -4.40 -16.52
CA GLY A 429 -24.46 -3.32 -15.55
C GLY A 429 -25.87 -2.99 -15.06
N ASN A 430 -25.97 -2.46 -13.87
CA ASN A 430 -27.24 -2.12 -13.23
C ASN A 430 -27.30 -0.62 -12.89
N PRO A 431 -28.05 0.20 -13.64
CA PRO A 431 -28.19 1.63 -13.39
C PRO A 431 -28.85 1.99 -12.05
N ASP A 432 -29.56 1.04 -11.43
CA ASP A 432 -30.28 1.25 -10.16
C ASP A 432 -29.42 0.95 -8.92
N LEU A 433 -28.13 0.69 -9.07
CA LEU A 433 -27.22 0.47 -7.96
C LEU A 433 -27.19 1.67 -7.02
N LYS A 434 -27.27 1.38 -5.73
CA LYS A 434 -27.11 2.36 -4.66
C LYS A 434 -25.65 2.44 -4.24
N ALA A 435 -25.23 3.64 -3.85
CA ALA A 435 -23.92 3.82 -3.25
C ALA A 435 -23.77 2.96 -1.99
N GLU A 436 -22.60 2.39 -1.83
CA GLU A 436 -22.21 1.70 -0.59
C GLU A 436 -21.98 2.72 0.51
N SER A 437 -22.33 2.38 1.72
CA SER A 437 -22.08 3.21 2.89
C SER A 437 -21.52 2.37 4.03
N SER A 438 -20.62 2.96 4.82
CA SER A 438 -20.02 2.28 5.95
C SER A 438 -20.05 3.09 7.23
N ARG A 439 -19.95 2.35 8.36
CA ARG A 439 -19.66 2.89 9.68
C ARG A 439 -18.59 2.00 10.29
N GLY A 440 -17.51 2.61 10.72
CA GLY A 440 -16.44 1.87 11.34
C GLY A 440 -15.87 2.61 12.55
N TRP A 441 -15.33 1.84 13.46
CA TRP A 441 -14.60 2.35 14.61
C TRP A 441 -13.39 1.49 14.90
N ASP A 442 -12.41 2.09 15.53
CA ASP A 442 -11.28 1.38 16.11
C ASP A 442 -10.89 1.99 17.47
N VAL A 443 -10.32 1.14 18.32
CA VAL A 443 -9.73 1.53 19.59
C VAL A 443 -8.41 0.78 19.74
N GLY A 444 -7.36 1.50 20.04
CA GLY A 444 -6.03 0.93 20.17
C GLY A 444 -5.28 1.45 21.40
N MET A 445 -4.26 0.68 21.76
CA MET A 445 -3.32 0.99 22.82
C MET A 445 -1.91 0.81 22.29
N GLU A 446 -1.15 1.88 22.31
CA GLU A 446 0.27 1.89 22.05
C GLU A 446 1.05 1.84 23.36
N TRP A 447 2.06 0.98 23.41
CA TRP A 447 2.92 0.81 24.57
C TRP A 447 4.38 0.95 24.17
N LYS A 448 5.06 1.93 24.77
CA LYS A 448 6.46 2.26 24.55
C LYS A 448 7.22 2.21 25.90
N PRO A 449 7.55 1.01 26.42
CA PRO A 449 8.23 0.88 27.72
C PRO A 449 9.66 1.42 27.73
N SER A 450 10.29 1.52 26.56
CA SER A 450 11.64 2.05 26.37
C SER A 450 11.78 2.68 24.99
N GLU A 451 12.83 3.48 24.76
CA GLU A 451 13.11 4.09 23.45
C GLU A 451 13.31 3.08 22.31
N GLY A 452 13.72 1.86 22.63
CA GLY A 452 13.96 0.80 21.64
C GLY A 452 12.80 -0.13 21.36
N PHE A 453 11.62 0.06 21.98
CA PHE A 453 10.47 -0.85 21.82
C PHE A 453 9.17 -0.07 21.67
N LEU A 454 8.37 -0.45 20.68
CA LEU A 454 7.03 0.08 20.44
C LEU A 454 6.09 -1.07 20.09
N MET A 455 4.91 -1.13 20.71
CA MET A 455 3.85 -2.07 20.40
C MET A 455 2.52 -1.32 20.29
N ASP A 456 1.71 -1.63 19.30
CA ASP A 456 0.35 -1.14 19.13
C ASP A 456 -0.61 -2.32 18.96
N LEU A 457 -1.67 -2.32 19.73
CA LEU A 457 -2.77 -3.28 19.68
C LEU A 457 -4.07 -2.54 19.40
N THR A 458 -4.68 -2.81 18.26
CA THR A 458 -5.91 -2.13 17.81
C THR A 458 -7.02 -3.15 17.54
N TRP A 459 -8.21 -2.92 18.09
CA TRP A 459 -9.45 -3.58 17.71
C TRP A 459 -10.23 -2.71 16.73
N PHE A 460 -10.83 -3.30 15.70
CA PHE A 460 -11.65 -2.61 14.73
C PHE A 460 -12.97 -3.35 14.42
N ASP A 461 -14.00 -2.59 14.04
CA ASP A 461 -15.27 -3.08 13.49
C ASP A 461 -15.72 -2.12 12.38
N ASN A 462 -16.02 -2.66 11.21
CA ASN A 462 -16.54 -1.90 10.07
C ASN A 462 -17.76 -2.61 9.49
N ARG A 463 -18.85 -1.88 9.33
CA ARG A 463 -20.13 -2.37 8.81
C ARG A 463 -20.48 -1.65 7.54
N ILE A 464 -20.65 -2.41 6.47
CA ILE A 464 -20.93 -1.90 5.12
C ILE A 464 -22.37 -2.26 4.77
N LYS A 465 -23.08 -1.30 4.18
CA LYS A 465 -24.43 -1.48 3.62
C LYS A 465 -24.39 -1.29 2.11
N ASN A 466 -25.29 -1.99 1.42
CA ASN A 466 -25.40 -1.97 -0.03
C ASN A 466 -24.11 -2.37 -0.72
N LEU A 467 -23.32 -3.29 -0.12
CA LEU A 467 -22.10 -3.80 -0.75
C LEU A 467 -22.42 -4.27 -2.18
N ILE A 468 -21.62 -3.85 -3.15
CA ILE A 468 -21.78 -4.23 -4.56
C ILE A 468 -20.94 -5.47 -4.80
N ASP A 469 -21.55 -6.53 -5.32
CA ASP A 469 -20.89 -7.78 -5.69
C ASP A 469 -20.46 -7.73 -7.16
N PHE A 470 -19.67 -8.73 -7.58
CA PHE A 470 -19.25 -8.91 -8.97
C PHE A 470 -20.43 -8.95 -9.95
N SER A 471 -21.53 -9.61 -9.61
CA SER A 471 -22.82 -9.37 -10.27
C SER A 471 -23.32 -8.00 -9.81
N PRO A 472 -23.52 -6.99 -10.68
CA PRO A 472 -23.79 -5.62 -10.24
C PRO A 472 -25.14 -5.52 -9.52
N ALA A 473 -25.12 -5.94 -8.28
CA ALA A 473 -26.23 -5.95 -7.35
C ALA A 473 -25.78 -5.55 -5.95
N ASN A 474 -26.60 -4.82 -5.25
CA ASN A 474 -26.35 -4.52 -3.84
C ASN A 474 -26.72 -5.75 -2.98
N ILE A 475 -25.75 -6.46 -2.42
CA ILE A 475 -25.95 -7.70 -1.62
C ILE A 475 -26.38 -7.46 -0.17
N GLY A 476 -26.74 -6.24 0.18
CA GLY A 476 -27.28 -5.96 1.49
C GLY A 476 -26.24 -5.45 2.50
N ARG A 477 -25.75 -6.28 3.41
CA ARG A 477 -24.85 -5.87 4.50
C ARG A 477 -23.68 -6.82 4.65
N ALA A 478 -22.52 -6.23 4.96
CA ALA A 478 -21.32 -6.98 5.34
C ALA A 478 -20.68 -6.39 6.60
N THR A 479 -20.09 -7.24 7.42
CA THR A 479 -19.36 -6.85 8.62
C THR A 479 -17.93 -7.37 8.53
N ALA A 480 -16.96 -6.49 8.77
CA ALA A 480 -15.55 -6.84 8.91
C ALA A 480 -15.02 -6.35 10.26
N CYS A 481 -14.57 -7.27 11.12
CA CYS A 481 -14.01 -6.94 12.43
C CYS A 481 -12.74 -7.74 12.71
N GLY A 482 -11.90 -7.25 13.63
CA GLY A 482 -10.65 -7.92 13.93
C GLY A 482 -9.75 -7.22 14.93
N ILE A 483 -8.59 -7.83 15.12
CA ILE A 483 -7.51 -7.34 15.98
C ILE A 483 -6.26 -7.18 15.12
N GLU A 484 -5.59 -6.05 15.25
CA GLU A 484 -4.30 -5.73 14.68
C GLU A 484 -3.27 -5.59 15.79
N LEU A 485 -2.17 -6.27 15.67
CA LEU A 485 -0.99 -6.10 16.52
C LEU A 485 0.17 -5.67 15.64
N SER A 486 0.85 -4.60 15.97
CA SER A 486 2.15 -4.29 15.42
C SER A 486 3.16 -4.08 16.55
N ALA A 487 4.38 -4.52 16.33
CA ALA A 487 5.46 -4.29 17.27
C ALA A 487 6.79 -4.17 16.54
N GLN A 488 7.65 -3.34 17.09
CA GLN A 488 9.03 -3.17 16.61
C GLN A 488 9.97 -2.89 17.76
N GLY A 489 11.21 -3.24 17.57
CA GLY A 489 12.17 -3.02 18.63
C GLY A 489 13.60 -3.34 18.22
N LYS A 490 14.51 -3.14 19.20
CA LYS A 490 15.91 -3.49 19.12
C LYS A 490 16.26 -4.45 20.25
N LEU A 491 17.05 -5.46 19.96
CA LEU A 491 17.50 -6.48 20.89
C LEU A 491 19.02 -6.54 20.91
N CYS A 492 19.60 -7.12 21.98
CA CYS A 492 21.04 -7.33 22.10
C CYS A 492 21.84 -6.04 21.89
N ASP A 493 21.59 -5.01 22.72
CA ASP A 493 22.28 -3.71 22.64
C ASP A 493 22.24 -3.07 21.24
N ASN A 494 21.09 -3.11 20.61
CA ASN A 494 20.83 -2.60 19.26
C ASN A 494 21.43 -3.44 18.11
N PHE A 495 22.01 -4.61 18.39
CA PHE A 495 22.56 -5.49 17.37
C PHE A 495 21.50 -6.04 16.41
N LEU A 496 20.29 -6.34 16.90
CA LEU A 496 19.19 -6.89 16.12
C LEU A 496 17.96 -6.00 16.17
N GLY A 497 17.65 -5.34 15.08
CA GLY A 497 16.37 -4.67 14.87
C GLY A 497 15.32 -5.64 14.38
N TRP A 498 14.08 -5.51 14.84
CA TRP A 498 12.96 -6.31 14.40
C TRP A 498 11.69 -5.48 14.28
N ARG A 499 10.82 -5.90 13.36
CA ARG A 499 9.47 -5.38 13.17
C ARG A 499 8.55 -6.53 12.84
N GLY A 500 7.37 -6.56 13.44
CA GLY A 500 6.36 -7.56 13.12
C GLY A 500 4.97 -7.01 13.20
N CYS A 501 4.05 -7.62 12.48
CA CYS A 501 2.63 -7.37 12.64
C CYS A 501 1.84 -8.68 12.54
N TYR A 502 0.67 -8.66 13.16
CA TYR A 502 -0.31 -9.73 13.08
C TYR A 502 -1.71 -9.15 13.00
N THR A 503 -2.53 -9.74 12.15
CA THR A 503 -3.95 -9.41 12.03
C THR A 503 -4.77 -10.68 12.11
N TRP A 504 -5.73 -10.69 13.02
CA TRP A 504 -6.86 -11.60 12.99
C TRP A 504 -8.09 -10.84 12.58
N GLN A 505 -8.85 -11.37 11.61
CA GLN A 505 -10.07 -10.72 11.14
C GLN A 505 -11.13 -11.70 10.68
N GLN A 506 -12.38 -11.26 10.75
CA GLN A 506 -13.54 -11.90 10.15
C GLN A 506 -14.24 -10.89 9.24
N ALA A 507 -14.59 -11.31 8.03
CA ALA A 507 -15.35 -10.52 7.07
C ALA A 507 -16.47 -11.41 6.52
N ASN A 508 -17.72 -11.04 6.79
CA ASN A 508 -18.89 -11.85 6.50
C ASN A 508 -19.93 -11.03 5.73
N ASP A 509 -20.63 -11.69 4.83
CA ASP A 509 -21.93 -11.26 4.36
C ASP A 509 -22.97 -11.54 5.46
N ASP A 510 -23.60 -10.50 5.98
CA ASP A 510 -24.55 -10.60 7.09
C ASP A 510 -25.91 -11.17 6.66
N VAL A 511 -26.17 -11.27 5.36
CA VAL A 511 -27.44 -11.81 4.81
C VAL A 511 -27.35 -13.32 4.68
N THR A 512 -26.25 -13.82 4.11
CA THR A 512 -26.04 -15.26 3.89
C THR A 512 -25.33 -15.94 5.05
N GLY A 513 -24.65 -15.17 5.93
CA GLY A 513 -23.78 -15.66 6.97
C GLY A 513 -22.44 -16.21 6.44
N SER A 514 -22.21 -16.16 5.13
CA SER A 514 -21.00 -16.67 4.50
C SER A 514 -19.85 -15.70 4.67
N ARG A 515 -18.62 -16.24 4.74
CA ARG A 515 -17.43 -15.41 4.71
C ARG A 515 -17.27 -14.73 3.34
N LEU A 516 -16.78 -13.51 3.33
CA LEU A 516 -16.36 -12.87 2.08
C LEU A 516 -15.11 -13.58 1.53
N VAL A 517 -15.06 -13.85 0.23
CA VAL A 517 -13.93 -14.54 -0.41
C VAL A 517 -12.67 -13.69 -0.46
N ARG A 518 -11.49 -14.32 -0.54
CA ARG A 518 -10.18 -13.64 -0.68
C ARG A 518 -9.79 -12.76 0.51
N ARG A 519 -10.30 -13.09 1.73
CA ARG A 519 -9.92 -12.44 3.00
C ARG A 519 -9.21 -13.43 3.89
N SER A 520 -7.93 -13.18 4.17
CA SER A 520 -7.18 -13.99 5.13
C SER A 520 -7.75 -13.78 6.53
N ARG A 521 -8.09 -14.87 7.22
CA ARG A 521 -8.48 -14.81 8.65
C ARG A 521 -7.30 -14.45 9.53
N HIS A 522 -6.13 -14.95 9.18
CA HIS A 522 -4.87 -14.71 9.89
C HIS A 522 -3.83 -14.21 8.91
N ARG A 523 -3.17 -13.11 9.24
CA ARG A 523 -2.02 -12.61 8.49
C ARG A 523 -0.96 -12.13 9.46
N ALA A 524 0.29 -12.45 9.18
CA ALA A 524 1.43 -11.96 9.94
C ALA A 524 2.60 -11.61 9.03
N SER A 525 3.41 -10.67 9.47
CA SER A 525 4.75 -10.45 8.93
C SER A 525 5.75 -10.25 10.06
N LEU A 526 6.97 -10.70 9.84
CA LEU A 526 8.11 -10.48 10.72
C LEU A 526 9.32 -10.15 9.86
N ASP A 527 10.05 -9.13 10.23
CA ASP A 527 11.28 -8.73 9.57
C ASP A 527 12.38 -8.48 10.62
N LEU A 528 13.50 -9.13 10.46
CA LEU A 528 14.69 -9.05 11.29
C LEU A 528 15.81 -8.40 10.49
N MET A 529 16.58 -7.50 11.10
CA MET A 529 17.68 -6.80 10.45
C MET A 529 18.83 -6.60 11.45
N SER A 530 20.05 -6.89 11.02
CA SER A 530 21.26 -6.70 11.82
C SER A 530 22.39 -6.12 10.96
N GLU A 531 23.22 -5.30 11.58
CA GLU A 531 24.44 -4.79 10.99
C GLU A 531 25.65 -5.22 11.87
N PRO A 532 26.09 -6.50 11.75
CA PRO A 532 27.13 -7.05 12.62
C PRO A 532 28.50 -6.42 12.42
N LEU A 533 28.75 -5.86 11.25
CA LEU A 533 29.95 -5.10 10.90
C LEU A 533 29.52 -3.84 10.17
N LYS A 534 30.23 -2.74 10.37
CA LYS A 534 29.96 -1.48 9.68
C LYS A 534 29.87 -1.69 8.17
N GLY A 535 28.73 -1.34 7.59
CA GLY A 535 28.46 -1.48 6.18
C GLY A 535 28.06 -2.87 5.72
N LEU A 536 27.90 -3.86 6.63
CA LEU A 536 27.41 -5.19 6.30
C LEU A 536 26.06 -5.43 7.00
N LEU A 537 24.98 -5.26 6.27
CA LEU A 537 23.62 -5.45 6.73
C LEU A 537 23.08 -6.82 6.27
N PHE A 538 22.51 -7.57 7.20
CA PHE A 538 21.76 -8.79 6.93
C PHE A 538 20.32 -8.66 7.43
N GLY A 539 19.40 -9.32 6.75
CA GLY A 539 18.05 -9.41 7.23
C GLY A 539 17.33 -10.66 6.74
N ALA A 540 16.25 -10.97 7.44
CA ALA A 540 15.33 -12.03 7.08
C ALA A 540 13.90 -11.59 7.33
N GLY A 541 12.98 -11.96 6.45
CA GLY A 541 11.57 -11.66 6.58
C GLY A 541 10.71 -12.91 6.43
N MET A 542 9.55 -12.88 7.09
CA MET A 542 8.53 -13.91 7.00
C MET A 542 7.18 -13.26 6.71
N THR A 543 6.41 -13.84 5.81
CA THR A 543 5.00 -13.54 5.59
C THR A 543 4.19 -14.80 5.83
N TYR A 544 3.08 -14.68 6.56
CA TYR A 544 2.12 -15.74 6.84
C TYR A 544 0.72 -15.28 6.48
N ALA A 545 -0.06 -16.16 5.82
CA ALA A 545 -1.48 -15.96 5.58
C ALA A 545 -2.22 -17.30 5.69
N ALA A 546 -3.41 -17.30 6.31
CA ALA A 546 -4.23 -18.50 6.46
C ALA A 546 -5.72 -18.18 6.57
N GLY A 547 -6.54 -19.23 6.30
CA GLY A 547 -7.99 -19.15 6.37
C GLY A 547 -8.57 -18.25 5.28
N VAL A 548 -8.04 -18.35 4.05
CA VAL A 548 -8.56 -17.70 2.85
C VAL A 548 -9.54 -18.64 2.17
N GLU A 549 -10.77 -18.20 1.97
CA GLU A 549 -11.72 -18.88 1.11
C GLU A 549 -11.78 -18.18 -0.25
N ASP A 550 -11.89 -18.95 -1.34
CA ASP A 550 -12.06 -18.42 -2.68
C ASP A 550 -12.97 -19.32 -3.51
N ASN A 551 -13.43 -18.82 -4.65
CA ASN A 551 -14.19 -19.58 -5.61
C ASN A 551 -13.23 -20.14 -6.68
N ASP A 552 -13.27 -21.45 -6.84
CA ASP A 552 -12.54 -22.16 -7.89
C ASP A 552 -13.37 -22.17 -9.17
N PHE A 553 -12.96 -21.38 -10.15
CA PHE A 553 -13.63 -21.24 -11.45
C PHE A 553 -13.14 -22.26 -12.50
N SER A 554 -12.28 -23.21 -12.13
CA SER A 554 -11.93 -24.32 -13.03
C SER A 554 -13.06 -25.32 -13.23
N ALA A 555 -14.12 -25.23 -12.39
CA ALA A 555 -15.35 -25.96 -12.50
C ALA A 555 -16.56 -25.04 -12.71
N PHE A 556 -17.61 -25.52 -13.36
CA PHE A 556 -18.86 -24.80 -13.50
C PHE A 556 -20.05 -25.66 -12.99
N PRO A 557 -20.85 -25.19 -12.00
CA PRO A 557 -20.68 -23.94 -11.26
C PRO A 557 -19.37 -23.92 -10.43
N SER A 558 -18.86 -22.73 -10.12
CA SER A 558 -17.64 -22.57 -9.32
C SER A 558 -17.81 -23.23 -7.95
N ILE A 559 -16.73 -23.80 -7.44
CA ILE A 559 -16.70 -24.50 -6.15
C ILE A 559 -15.97 -23.61 -5.14
N ARG A 560 -16.60 -23.34 -3.99
CA ARG A 560 -15.95 -22.64 -2.89
C ARG A 560 -15.00 -23.56 -2.19
N LYS A 561 -13.74 -23.12 -2.03
CA LYS A 561 -12.67 -23.87 -1.33
C LYS A 561 -11.90 -22.96 -0.38
N GLU A 562 -11.32 -23.55 0.66
CA GLU A 562 -10.32 -22.90 1.49
C GLU A 562 -8.93 -23.18 0.88
N LEU A 563 -8.15 -22.11 0.72
CA LEU A 563 -6.77 -22.19 0.22
C LEU A 563 -5.81 -22.63 1.33
N ASP A 564 -4.73 -23.28 0.94
CA ASP A 564 -3.67 -23.68 1.86
C ASP A 564 -3.02 -22.47 2.53
N SER A 565 -2.53 -22.65 3.74
CA SER A 565 -1.81 -21.61 4.45
C SER A 565 -0.47 -21.30 3.78
N ILE A 566 -0.16 -20.03 3.68
CA ILE A 566 1.05 -19.50 3.04
C ILE A 566 2.07 -19.16 4.12
N VAL A 567 3.30 -19.67 3.99
CA VAL A 567 4.47 -19.25 4.76
C VAL A 567 5.59 -18.97 3.77
N LEU A 568 5.92 -17.70 3.57
CA LEU A 568 7.02 -17.30 2.70
C LEU A 568 8.14 -16.70 3.54
N LEU A 569 9.34 -17.21 3.35
CA LEU A 569 10.56 -16.68 3.94
C LEU A 569 11.37 -15.95 2.87
N ARG A 570 11.97 -14.84 3.25
CA ARG A 570 12.94 -14.10 2.45
C ARG A 570 14.20 -13.81 3.26
N ALA A 571 15.32 -13.66 2.58
CA ALA A 571 16.57 -13.19 3.17
C ALA A 571 17.17 -12.12 2.28
N TYR A 572 17.91 -11.19 2.88
CA TYR A 572 18.58 -10.12 2.14
C TYR A 572 19.88 -9.71 2.82
N CYS A 573 20.81 -9.21 2.03
CA CYS A 573 22.01 -8.58 2.55
C CYS A 573 22.42 -7.37 1.70
N THR A 574 23.12 -6.44 2.33
CA THR A 574 23.76 -5.31 1.65
C THR A 574 25.16 -5.16 2.23
N TYR A 575 26.16 -5.02 1.36
CA TYR A 575 27.53 -4.81 1.73
C TYR A 575 28.06 -3.52 1.10
N GLN A 576 28.45 -2.56 1.93
CA GLN A 576 29.08 -1.31 1.51
C GLN A 576 30.56 -1.57 1.21
N VAL A 577 30.92 -1.68 -0.07
CA VAL A 577 32.28 -1.95 -0.51
C VAL A 577 33.19 -0.72 -0.37
N SER A 578 32.62 0.46 -0.61
CA SER A 578 33.26 1.76 -0.44
C SER A 578 32.21 2.82 -0.12
N GLU A 579 32.58 4.05 0.16
CA GLU A 579 31.63 5.15 0.39
C GLU A 579 30.61 5.32 -0.72
N ASN A 580 31.00 4.96 -1.95
CA ASN A 580 30.20 5.16 -3.15
C ASN A 580 29.53 3.88 -3.68
N VAL A 581 30.00 2.69 -3.29
CA VAL A 581 29.58 1.42 -3.92
C VAL A 581 29.04 0.47 -2.87
N SER A 582 27.81 -0.02 -3.07
CA SER A 582 27.23 -1.11 -2.31
C SER A 582 26.79 -2.26 -3.21
N LEU A 583 26.98 -3.48 -2.72
CA LEU A 583 26.43 -4.71 -3.30
C LEU A 583 25.21 -5.11 -2.47
N HIS A 584 24.19 -5.64 -3.14
CA HIS A 584 23.03 -6.18 -2.45
C HIS A 584 22.62 -7.52 -3.04
N GLY A 585 22.05 -8.36 -2.19
CA GLY A 585 21.49 -9.65 -2.59
C GLY A 585 20.21 -9.91 -1.82
N ARG A 586 19.28 -10.62 -2.45
CA ARG A 586 18.04 -11.05 -1.80
C ARG A 586 17.58 -12.40 -2.35
N VAL A 587 16.90 -13.14 -1.48
CA VAL A 587 16.25 -14.40 -1.80
C VAL A 587 14.79 -14.28 -1.40
N GLU A 588 13.90 -14.60 -2.31
CA GLU A 588 12.44 -14.61 -2.11
C GLU A 588 11.95 -16.06 -2.11
N ASN A 589 10.91 -16.36 -1.35
CA ASN A 589 10.37 -17.72 -1.17
C ASN A 589 11.47 -18.75 -0.91
N LEU A 590 12.29 -18.49 0.12
CA LEU A 590 13.50 -19.29 0.46
C LEU A 590 13.23 -20.79 0.62
N LEU A 591 12.01 -21.17 0.98
CA LEU A 591 11.61 -22.57 1.17
C LEU A 591 11.05 -23.21 -0.11
N ASP A 592 11.02 -22.48 -1.22
CA ASP A 592 10.43 -22.90 -2.51
C ASP A 592 9.03 -23.50 -2.36
N ARG A 593 8.19 -22.81 -1.57
CA ARG A 593 6.81 -23.24 -1.33
C ARG A 593 5.93 -22.93 -2.53
N SER A 594 5.20 -23.94 -3.00
CA SER A 594 4.05 -23.69 -3.88
C SER A 594 2.92 -23.09 -3.06
N TYR A 595 2.29 -22.03 -3.55
CA TYR A 595 1.20 -21.35 -2.88
C TYR A 595 0.27 -20.66 -3.89
N GLU A 596 -0.93 -20.35 -3.44
CA GLU A 596 -1.93 -19.58 -4.17
C GLU A 596 -2.54 -18.54 -3.23
N GLU A 597 -2.51 -17.26 -3.62
CA GLU A 597 -3.24 -16.20 -2.92
C GLU A 597 -4.69 -16.09 -3.41
N ILE A 598 -4.91 -16.48 -4.64
CA ILE A 598 -6.19 -16.60 -5.34
C ILE A 598 -6.23 -17.98 -5.99
N ALA A 599 -7.38 -18.61 -5.94
CA ALA A 599 -7.58 -19.96 -6.46
C ALA A 599 -7.13 -20.10 -7.92
N ASN A 600 -6.31 -21.11 -8.21
CA ASN A 600 -5.77 -21.43 -9.54
C ASN A 600 -4.78 -20.41 -10.11
N TYR A 601 -4.23 -19.53 -9.26
CA TYR A 601 -3.16 -18.64 -9.62
C TYR A 601 -1.91 -18.96 -8.79
N PRO A 602 -1.01 -19.85 -9.28
CA PRO A 602 0.19 -20.25 -8.55
C PRO A 602 1.14 -19.07 -8.37
N GLY A 603 1.59 -18.91 -7.14
CA GLY A 603 2.59 -17.94 -6.76
C GLY A 603 3.99 -18.30 -7.24
N ARG A 604 4.89 -17.34 -7.12
CA ARG A 604 6.29 -17.43 -7.60
C ARG A 604 7.13 -18.33 -6.70
N GLY A 605 7.91 -19.23 -7.29
CA GLY A 605 8.86 -20.10 -6.62
C GLY A 605 10.09 -19.37 -6.05
N LEU A 606 11.12 -20.14 -5.70
CA LEU A 606 12.39 -19.60 -5.17
C LEU A 606 13.07 -18.66 -6.15
N GLY A 607 13.25 -17.38 -5.74
CA GLY A 607 13.95 -16.37 -6.51
C GLY A 607 15.23 -15.88 -5.81
N VAL A 608 16.33 -15.79 -6.54
CA VAL A 608 17.62 -15.25 -6.08
C VAL A 608 18.00 -14.08 -6.95
N PHE A 609 18.32 -12.93 -6.33
CA PHE A 609 18.63 -11.68 -7.02
C PHE A 609 19.87 -11.05 -6.41
N GLY A 610 20.69 -10.43 -7.24
CA GLY A 610 21.88 -9.72 -6.81
C GLY A 610 22.13 -8.48 -7.64
N GLY A 611 22.70 -7.47 -7.02
CA GLY A 611 22.93 -6.21 -7.70
C GLY A 611 23.96 -5.31 -7.04
N MET A 612 24.13 -4.17 -7.68
CA MET A 612 25.05 -3.13 -7.25
C MET A 612 24.37 -1.76 -7.28
N ARG A 613 24.73 -0.91 -6.35
CA ARG A 613 24.35 0.50 -6.33
C ARG A 613 25.60 1.36 -6.22
N VAL A 614 25.65 2.41 -7.02
CA VAL A 614 26.72 3.41 -6.98
C VAL A 614 26.09 4.76 -6.68
N ARG A 615 26.63 5.48 -5.68
CA ARG A 615 26.19 6.83 -5.27
C ARG A 615 27.41 7.77 -5.24
N TRP A 616 27.28 8.99 -5.76
CA TRP A 616 28.34 10.01 -5.76
C TRP A 616 27.80 11.44 -5.78
#